data_09dbe9987bef07c353441f8b5bbf1ddd
#
_entry.id   09dbe9987bef07c353441f8b5bbf1ddd
#
_cell.length_a   1.000
_cell.length_b   1.000
_cell.length_c   1.000
_cell.angle_alpha   90.00
_cell.angle_beta   90.00
_cell.angle_gamma   90.00
#
_symmetry.space_group_name_H-M   'P 1'
#
loop_
_entity.id
_entity.type
_entity.pdbx_description
1 polymer ?
#
loop_
_entity_poly.entity_id
_entity_poly.type
_entity_poly.pdbx_seq_one_letter_code
_entity_poly.pdbx_strand_id
1 'polypeptide(L)'
;MLKRLIPLLAAVLLAIVPLAGTAQAKKDTMVIGMALEPPGLDPTAGAASAIAEVVLYNVFETLTRINADGSVTPLLAESWEVSPDLKTYTFKLRKDAKFQNGEPFNAQTVKFSFERAAGEKSTNKDKRLFQSMEFVKPIDDHTVVIGMKTIEPDLLFLLGQATAIMVEPKSVETNATKPVGTGPFKLENWAKGSSITLVRWPQWRNASSIKLAKVTFRFISEPAAQVAALLAGDVDAFPRVTAARSLDQIKADGRFQVIVAGTRAKTILAINNTKPPLNDVRVRRAIAAAIDRKAVIEGAADGFGAPIGSHYVPGALGYVDTTGINPYNVEKAKALLKEAGVKLPLELTLKLPPPGYARQGGEVIAAQLAKVGIVAKIENVEWAQWLDAVYKNGNYDLTIVSHVEPFDLGNFAKPGYYWGYESAAFNKLYDQITNAPTTAERARLLGEAQKMIATDAVAAFLYQPQFITVANKKVKGLWTAMPIFANDLTVMSW
;
A
#
# COMPACT_ATOMS: atom_id res chain seq x y z
N MET A 1 85.36 -52.96 -29.82
CA MET A 1 84.35 -52.10 -30.40
C MET A 1 83.30 -51.85 -29.30
N LEU A 2 83.46 -50.77 -28.57
CA LEU A 2 82.55 -50.41 -27.41
C LEU A 2 81.62 -49.31 -27.83
N LYS A 3 80.29 -49.55 -27.85
CA LYS A 3 79.29 -48.51 -28.04
C LYS A 3 78.89 -47.99 -26.67
N ARG A 4 79.10 -46.71 -26.42
CA ARG A 4 78.69 -46.01 -25.24
C ARG A 4 77.16 -45.60 -25.36
N LEU A 5 76.34 -46.01 -24.44
CA LEU A 5 74.97 -45.53 -24.23
C LEU A 5 75.04 -44.31 -23.32
N ILE A 6 74.45 -43.22 -23.79
CA ILE A 6 74.19 -41.99 -23.00
C ILE A 6 72.68 -42.02 -22.59
N PRO A 7 72.35 -41.92 -21.34
CA PRO A 7 70.91 -41.75 -20.96
C PRO A 7 70.47 -40.30 -21.07
N LEU A 8 69.36 -40.05 -21.78
CA LEU A 8 68.65 -38.78 -21.88
C LEU A 8 67.79 -38.58 -20.60
N LEU A 9 68.15 -37.58 -19.78
CA LEU A 9 67.34 -37.14 -18.65
C LEU A 9 66.25 -36.15 -19.19
N ALA A 10 65.03 -36.60 -19.27
CA ALA A 10 63.91 -35.73 -19.59
C ALA A 10 63.46 -35.01 -18.32
N ALA A 11 63.71 -33.69 -18.21
CA ALA A 11 63.19 -32.83 -17.15
C ALA A 11 61.72 -32.45 -17.46
N VAL A 12 60.82 -33.01 -16.73
CA VAL A 12 59.34 -32.58 -16.75
C VAL A 12 59.19 -31.28 -15.95
N LEU A 13 59.10 -30.17 -16.65
CA LEU A 13 58.65 -28.90 -16.05
C LEU A 13 57.13 -28.97 -15.80
N LEU A 14 56.73 -29.19 -14.55
CA LEU A 14 55.34 -28.95 -14.11
C LEU A 14 55.08 -27.44 -14.13
N ALA A 15 54.36 -26.94 -15.14
CA ALA A 15 53.81 -25.59 -15.16
C ALA A 15 52.67 -25.53 -14.16
N ILE A 16 52.88 -24.89 -12.99
CA ILE A 16 51.82 -24.51 -12.05
C ILE A 16 51.07 -23.37 -12.72
N VAL A 17 49.94 -23.69 -13.37
CA VAL A 17 48.94 -22.68 -13.80
C VAL A 17 48.21 -22.23 -12.54
N PRO A 18 48.30 -20.95 -12.13
CA PRO A 18 47.47 -20.47 -11.05
C PRO A 18 46.00 -20.57 -11.50
N LEU A 19 45.19 -21.38 -10.83
CA LEU A 19 43.73 -21.28 -10.90
C LEU A 19 43.37 -19.88 -10.39
N ALA A 20 43.33 -18.91 -11.29
CA ALA A 20 42.63 -17.66 -11.03
C ALA A 20 41.15 -18.04 -10.80
N GLY A 21 40.74 -18.12 -9.53
CA GLY A 21 39.34 -18.27 -9.18
C GLY A 21 38.59 -17.16 -9.90
N THR A 22 37.75 -17.53 -10.85
CA THR A 22 36.82 -16.61 -11.49
C THR A 22 35.92 -16.07 -10.36
N ALA A 23 36.25 -14.88 -9.89
CA ALA A 23 35.34 -14.15 -9.04
C ALA A 23 34.00 -14.07 -9.80
N GLN A 24 33.01 -14.84 -9.37
CA GLN A 24 31.69 -14.85 -9.99
C GLN A 24 31.17 -13.42 -9.93
N ALA A 25 31.07 -12.78 -11.10
CA ALA A 25 30.60 -11.42 -11.19
C ALA A 25 29.27 -11.32 -10.43
N LYS A 26 29.17 -10.40 -9.46
CA LYS A 26 27.99 -10.23 -8.65
C LYS A 26 26.83 -9.84 -9.57
N LYS A 27 25.74 -10.62 -9.55
CA LYS A 27 24.53 -10.34 -10.36
C LYS A 27 23.99 -8.95 -9.98
N ASP A 28 23.93 -8.04 -10.93
CA ASP A 28 23.47 -6.65 -10.76
C ASP A 28 22.22 -6.34 -11.59
N THR A 29 21.60 -7.37 -12.16
CA THR A 29 20.35 -7.28 -12.90
C THR A 29 19.26 -8.06 -12.19
N MET A 30 18.01 -7.60 -12.28
CA MET A 30 16.85 -8.26 -11.66
C MET A 30 15.63 -8.21 -12.57
N VAL A 31 14.84 -9.30 -12.59
CA VAL A 31 13.53 -9.35 -13.24
C VAL A 31 12.48 -9.46 -12.15
N ILE A 32 11.57 -8.46 -12.11
CA ILE A 32 10.46 -8.39 -11.15
C ILE A 32 9.15 -8.65 -11.90
N GLY A 33 8.39 -9.65 -11.50
CA GLY A 33 7.06 -9.90 -12.02
C GLY A 33 6.04 -8.89 -11.48
N MET A 34 5.12 -8.46 -12.33
CA MET A 34 3.95 -7.64 -11.96
C MET A 34 2.69 -8.22 -12.58
N ALA A 35 1.58 -8.25 -11.83
CA ALA A 35 0.30 -8.73 -12.34
C ALA A 35 -0.35 -7.77 -13.35
N LEU A 36 -0.06 -6.47 -13.25
CA LEU A 36 -0.69 -5.43 -14.07
C LEU A 36 0.36 -4.54 -14.72
N GLU A 37 0.17 -4.25 -16.00
CA GLU A 37 0.89 -3.18 -16.70
C GLU A 37 0.36 -1.82 -16.22
N PRO A 38 1.22 -0.82 -15.91
CA PRO A 38 0.77 0.53 -15.63
C PRO A 38 0.21 1.20 -16.92
N PRO A 39 -0.91 1.95 -16.83
CA PRO A 39 -1.47 2.65 -17.99
C PRO A 39 -0.61 3.83 -18.45
N GLY A 40 0.30 4.28 -17.61
CA GLY A 40 1.25 5.37 -17.80
C GLY A 40 2.32 5.34 -16.72
N LEU A 41 3.27 6.29 -16.76
CA LEU A 41 4.37 6.38 -15.80
C LEU A 41 4.34 7.70 -14.98
N ASP A 42 3.26 8.49 -15.10
CA ASP A 42 3.05 9.70 -14.28
C ASP A 42 2.03 9.40 -13.16
N PRO A 43 2.45 9.22 -11.90
CA PRO A 43 1.54 8.95 -10.79
C PRO A 43 0.75 10.19 -10.35
N THR A 44 1.08 11.38 -10.84
CA THR A 44 0.29 12.60 -10.60
C THR A 44 -0.88 12.75 -11.56
N ALA A 45 -0.91 11.95 -12.62
CA ALA A 45 -1.97 11.97 -13.65
C ALA A 45 -2.77 10.66 -13.73
N GLY A 46 -2.42 9.66 -12.91
CA GLY A 46 -3.09 8.34 -12.91
C GLY A 46 -3.20 7.74 -11.52
N ALA A 47 -4.34 7.09 -11.24
CA ALA A 47 -4.64 6.50 -9.93
C ALA A 47 -4.18 5.03 -9.78
N ALA A 48 -3.74 4.37 -10.86
CA ALA A 48 -3.38 2.96 -10.82
C ALA A 48 -2.12 2.71 -9.98
N SER A 49 -2.20 1.80 -9.00
CA SER A 49 -1.08 1.45 -8.11
C SER A 49 0.14 0.92 -8.88
N ALA A 50 -0.07 0.25 -10.01
CA ALA A 50 1.00 -0.25 -10.88
C ALA A 50 1.96 0.85 -11.36
N ILE A 51 1.51 2.11 -11.45
CA ILE A 51 2.39 3.25 -11.76
C ILE A 51 3.40 3.44 -10.63
N ALA A 52 2.93 3.56 -9.41
CA ALA A 52 3.77 3.77 -8.23
C ALA A 52 4.76 2.61 -8.02
N GLU A 53 4.34 1.38 -8.29
CA GLU A 53 5.19 0.19 -8.17
C GLU A 53 6.43 0.22 -9.05
N VAL A 54 6.35 0.89 -10.19
CA VAL A 54 7.49 1.06 -11.12
C VAL A 54 8.29 2.30 -10.79
N VAL A 55 7.64 3.45 -10.55
CA VAL A 55 8.33 4.74 -10.61
C VAL A 55 8.65 5.38 -9.27
N LEU A 56 7.90 5.05 -8.18
CA LEU A 56 8.11 5.70 -6.88
C LEU A 56 9.45 5.28 -6.27
N TYR A 57 10.26 6.25 -5.86
CA TYR A 57 11.64 6.14 -5.36
C TYR A 57 12.66 5.61 -6.39
N ASN A 58 12.20 5.15 -7.54
CA ASN A 58 13.04 4.63 -8.61
C ASN A 58 13.33 5.71 -9.67
N VAL A 59 12.29 6.23 -10.30
CA VAL A 59 12.39 7.30 -11.32
C VAL A 59 12.09 8.66 -10.70
N PHE A 60 11.07 8.73 -9.87
CA PHE A 60 10.67 9.95 -9.17
C PHE A 60 10.90 9.84 -7.67
N GLU A 61 11.21 10.98 -7.08
CA GLU A 61 11.33 11.13 -5.64
C GLU A 61 10.34 12.18 -5.12
N THR A 62 10.15 12.16 -3.81
CA THR A 62 9.24 13.00 -3.02
C THR A 62 10.03 13.79 -1.99
N LEU A 63 9.42 14.75 -1.29
CA LEU A 63 10.10 15.48 -0.20
C LEU A 63 10.50 14.54 0.94
N THR A 64 9.59 13.67 1.34
CA THR A 64 9.77 12.68 2.41
C THR A 64 9.73 11.28 1.83
N ARG A 65 10.24 10.29 2.56
CA ARG A 65 10.22 8.88 2.18
C ARG A 65 9.42 8.06 3.18
N ILE A 66 8.54 7.20 2.70
CA ILE A 66 7.86 6.18 3.49
C ILE A 66 8.70 4.90 3.43
N ASN A 67 9.10 4.38 4.58
CA ASN A 67 9.85 3.15 4.69
C ASN A 67 8.92 1.93 4.77
N ALA A 68 9.47 0.72 4.67
CA ALA A 68 8.71 -0.53 4.72
C ALA A 68 7.87 -0.70 6.00
N ASP A 69 8.31 -0.15 7.12
CA ASP A 69 7.58 -0.16 8.41
C ASP A 69 6.53 0.95 8.51
N GLY A 70 6.43 1.82 7.51
CA GLY A 70 5.53 2.98 7.48
C GLY A 70 6.09 4.22 8.18
N SER A 71 7.32 4.18 8.69
CA SER A 71 8.01 5.37 9.20
C SER A 71 8.34 6.35 8.07
N VAL A 72 8.47 7.63 8.42
CA VAL A 72 8.77 8.70 7.47
C VAL A 72 10.17 9.24 7.74
N THR A 73 10.99 9.31 6.68
CA THR A 73 12.36 9.82 6.73
C THR A 73 12.60 10.89 5.66
N PRO A 74 13.66 11.71 5.79
CA PRO A 74 14.09 12.64 4.76
C PRO A 74 14.39 11.98 3.41
N LEU A 75 14.06 12.68 2.30
CA LEU A 75 14.45 12.26 0.94
C LEU A 75 14.96 13.48 0.14
N LEU A 76 14.10 14.20 -0.61
CA LEU A 76 14.50 15.46 -1.27
C LEU A 76 14.50 16.63 -0.29
N ALA A 77 13.72 16.59 0.79
CA ALA A 77 13.94 17.42 1.96
C ALA A 77 14.95 16.72 2.88
N GLU A 78 15.97 17.45 3.33
CA GLU A 78 16.98 16.96 4.30
C GLU A 78 16.45 17.04 5.73
N SER A 79 15.57 18.02 6.00
CA SER A 79 14.92 18.21 7.29
C SER A 79 13.66 19.05 7.13
N TRP A 80 12.88 19.11 8.18
CA TRP A 80 11.72 20.01 8.28
C TRP A 80 11.47 20.44 9.71
N GLU A 81 10.83 21.61 9.84
CA GLU A 81 10.31 22.13 11.09
C GLU A 81 8.81 22.32 10.97
N VAL A 82 8.07 22.06 12.04
CA VAL A 82 6.61 22.22 12.09
C VAL A 82 6.30 23.31 13.11
N SER A 83 5.47 24.27 12.74
CA SER A 83 5.03 25.33 13.65
C SER A 83 4.21 24.79 14.82
N PRO A 84 4.16 25.49 15.96
CA PRO A 84 3.41 25.04 17.14
C PRO A 84 1.91 24.84 16.91
N ASP A 85 1.32 25.53 15.93
CA ASP A 85 -0.08 25.37 15.52
C ASP A 85 -0.30 24.21 14.53
N LEU A 86 0.76 23.46 14.18
CA LEU A 86 0.77 22.31 13.29
C LEU A 86 0.29 22.61 11.86
N LYS A 87 0.29 23.89 11.45
CA LYS A 87 -0.20 24.29 10.12
C LYS A 87 0.88 24.72 9.16
N THR A 88 2.07 25.04 9.64
CA THR A 88 3.16 25.52 8.80
C THR A 88 4.36 24.59 8.87
N TYR A 89 4.84 24.18 7.72
CA TYR A 89 5.97 23.26 7.56
C TYR A 89 7.08 23.96 6.78
N THR A 90 8.27 24.06 7.36
CA THR A 90 9.46 24.61 6.71
C THR A 90 10.41 23.48 6.34
N PHE A 91 10.58 23.24 5.05
CA PHE A 91 11.46 22.18 4.53
C PHE A 91 12.79 22.76 4.07
N LYS A 92 13.90 22.13 4.48
CA LYS A 92 15.24 22.35 3.94
C LYS A 92 15.49 21.32 2.86
N LEU A 93 15.76 21.78 1.64
CA LEU A 93 15.87 20.93 0.45
C LEU A 93 17.33 20.58 0.14
N ARG A 94 17.53 19.41 -0.44
CA ARG A 94 18.85 18.95 -0.90
C ARG A 94 19.42 19.86 -1.97
N LYS A 95 20.72 20.15 -1.83
CA LYS A 95 21.48 20.97 -2.79
C LYS A 95 22.11 20.15 -3.92
N ASP A 96 22.25 18.83 -3.72
CA ASP A 96 22.91 17.89 -4.63
C ASP A 96 21.92 17.13 -5.54
N ALA A 97 20.63 17.44 -5.46
CA ALA A 97 19.61 16.83 -6.29
C ALA A 97 19.40 17.58 -7.61
N LYS A 98 19.24 16.82 -8.70
CA LYS A 98 18.87 17.33 -10.02
C LYS A 98 18.00 16.34 -10.74
N PHE A 99 17.28 16.81 -11.73
CA PHE A 99 16.50 15.97 -12.62
C PHE A 99 17.37 15.24 -13.62
N GLN A 100 16.86 14.14 -14.17
CA GLN A 100 17.58 13.27 -15.10
C GLN A 100 17.92 13.94 -16.44
N ASN A 101 17.30 15.08 -16.77
CA ASN A 101 17.64 15.93 -17.92
C ASN A 101 18.71 17.00 -17.59
N GLY A 102 19.19 17.05 -16.33
CA GLY A 102 20.21 17.98 -15.88
C GLY A 102 19.69 19.25 -15.21
N GLU A 103 18.36 19.53 -15.28
CA GLU A 103 17.74 20.67 -14.61
C GLU A 103 17.86 20.54 -13.08
N PRO A 104 18.04 21.66 -12.33
CA PRO A 104 18.17 21.61 -10.89
C PRO A 104 16.84 21.29 -10.22
N PHE A 105 16.89 20.55 -9.09
CA PHE A 105 15.79 20.47 -8.14
C PHE A 105 15.94 21.62 -7.13
N ASN A 106 14.87 22.39 -6.91
CA ASN A 106 14.86 23.53 -5.99
C ASN A 106 13.44 23.82 -5.46
N ALA A 107 13.31 24.85 -4.63
CA ALA A 107 12.04 25.26 -4.03
C ALA A 107 10.98 25.69 -5.07
N GLN A 108 11.37 26.20 -6.23
CA GLN A 108 10.43 26.55 -7.30
C GLN A 108 9.82 25.28 -7.92
N THR A 109 10.61 24.20 -8.07
CA THR A 109 10.07 22.93 -8.58
C THR A 109 9.10 22.28 -7.60
N VAL A 110 9.30 22.45 -6.28
CA VAL A 110 8.33 22.02 -5.26
C VAL A 110 7.02 22.79 -5.42
N LYS A 111 7.10 24.12 -5.49
CA LYS A 111 5.93 24.98 -5.71
C LYS A 111 5.18 24.58 -6.98
N PHE A 112 5.88 24.45 -8.10
CA PHE A 112 5.29 24.02 -9.37
C PHE A 112 4.58 22.68 -9.24
N SER A 113 5.23 21.68 -8.63
CA SER A 113 4.67 20.32 -8.50
C SER A 113 3.35 20.31 -7.74
N PHE A 114 3.28 21.03 -6.61
CA PHE A 114 2.10 21.03 -5.76
C PHE A 114 0.98 21.94 -6.29
N GLU A 115 1.31 23.11 -6.87
CA GLU A 115 0.33 23.97 -7.53
C GLU A 115 -0.29 23.25 -8.75
N ARG A 116 0.50 22.53 -9.54
CA ARG A 116 0.00 21.69 -10.63
C ARG A 116 -0.93 20.60 -10.10
N ALA A 117 -0.56 19.92 -9.00
CA ALA A 117 -1.40 18.89 -8.39
C ALA A 117 -2.73 19.43 -7.84
N ALA A 118 -2.74 20.68 -7.33
CA ALA A 118 -3.93 21.39 -6.86
C ALA A 118 -4.80 21.96 -7.99
N GLY A 119 -4.22 22.18 -9.16
CA GLY A 119 -4.80 22.92 -10.28
C GLY A 119 -6.14 22.38 -10.76
N GLU A 120 -6.97 23.21 -11.39
CA GLU A 120 -8.34 22.86 -11.80
C GLU A 120 -8.36 21.62 -12.73
N LYS A 121 -7.44 21.56 -13.69
CA LYS A 121 -7.32 20.47 -14.66
C LYS A 121 -6.59 19.23 -14.13
N SER A 122 -6.14 19.24 -12.87
CA SER A 122 -5.41 18.13 -12.28
C SER A 122 -6.28 16.88 -12.15
N THR A 123 -5.77 15.74 -12.62
CA THR A 123 -6.32 14.40 -12.41
C THR A 123 -5.63 13.65 -11.27
N ASN A 124 -4.83 14.34 -10.47
CA ASN A 124 -4.18 13.75 -9.31
C ASN A 124 -5.24 13.21 -8.33
N LYS A 125 -5.15 11.94 -7.96
CA LYS A 125 -6.16 11.30 -7.10
C LYS A 125 -6.21 11.95 -5.70
N ASP A 126 -5.09 12.53 -5.24
CA ASP A 126 -4.98 13.23 -3.95
C ASP A 126 -5.04 14.77 -4.11
N LYS A 127 -5.65 15.25 -5.20
CA LYS A 127 -5.82 16.69 -5.51
C LYS A 127 -6.31 17.51 -4.31
N ARG A 128 -7.21 16.95 -3.50
CA ARG A 128 -7.75 17.63 -2.32
C ARG A 128 -6.69 17.95 -1.28
N LEU A 129 -5.67 17.08 -1.11
CA LEU A 129 -4.54 17.36 -0.23
C LEU A 129 -3.82 18.63 -0.67
N PHE A 130 -3.50 18.75 -1.95
CA PHE A 130 -2.79 19.92 -2.47
C PHE A 130 -3.67 21.17 -2.47
N GLN A 131 -4.97 21.04 -2.65
CA GLN A 131 -5.94 22.14 -2.51
C GLN A 131 -6.14 22.59 -1.06
N SER A 132 -5.84 21.75 -0.06
CA SER A 132 -5.85 22.12 1.35
C SER A 132 -4.62 22.90 1.78
N MET A 133 -3.59 22.98 0.93
CA MET A 133 -2.49 23.90 1.13
C MET A 133 -2.98 25.35 0.93
N GLU A 134 -2.71 26.21 1.89
CA GLU A 134 -3.00 27.64 1.80
C GLU A 134 -1.99 28.33 0.88
N PHE A 135 -0.71 27.95 1.03
CA PHE A 135 0.38 28.42 0.19
C PHE A 135 1.53 27.41 0.13
N VAL A 136 2.29 27.49 -0.95
CA VAL A 136 3.62 26.87 -1.11
C VAL A 136 4.58 27.97 -1.49
N LYS A 137 5.42 28.41 -0.54
CA LYS A 137 6.25 29.60 -0.66
C LYS A 137 7.74 29.27 -0.66
N PRO A 138 8.44 29.37 -1.79
CA PRO A 138 9.89 29.39 -1.83
C PRO A 138 10.43 30.59 -1.05
N ILE A 139 11.38 30.37 -0.14
CA ILE A 139 12.08 31.42 0.60
C ILE A 139 13.41 31.69 -0.08
N ASP A 140 14.10 30.65 -0.46
CA ASP A 140 15.30 30.62 -1.28
C ASP A 140 15.31 29.35 -2.13
N ASP A 141 16.37 29.07 -2.88
CA ASP A 141 16.46 27.89 -3.75
C ASP A 141 16.34 26.56 -2.99
N HIS A 142 16.66 26.54 -1.70
CA HIS A 142 16.72 25.31 -0.90
C HIS A 142 15.86 25.38 0.37
N THR A 143 14.95 26.34 0.45
CA THR A 143 14.00 26.45 1.56
C THR A 143 12.60 26.73 1.02
N VAL A 144 11.64 25.86 1.34
CA VAL A 144 10.24 26.05 1.00
C VAL A 144 9.38 25.97 2.25
N VAL A 145 8.40 26.85 2.35
CA VAL A 145 7.41 26.88 3.43
C VAL A 145 6.05 26.50 2.85
N ILE A 146 5.39 25.53 3.48
CA ILE A 146 4.05 25.05 3.12
C ILE A 146 3.11 25.40 4.26
N GLY A 147 2.07 26.19 4.00
CA GLY A 147 1.00 26.48 4.93
C GLY A 147 -0.24 25.66 4.60
N MET A 148 -0.88 25.10 5.64
CA MET A 148 -2.10 24.32 5.52
C MET A 148 -3.31 25.11 5.99
N LYS A 149 -4.44 25.08 5.29
CA LYS A 149 -5.72 25.68 5.71
C LYS A 149 -6.24 25.10 7.03
N THR A 150 -6.07 23.80 7.18
CA THR A 150 -6.42 23.04 8.38
C THR A 150 -5.25 22.13 8.76
N ILE A 151 -5.18 21.70 10.02
CA ILE A 151 -4.18 20.75 10.47
C ILE A 151 -4.32 19.44 9.68
N GLU A 152 -3.20 19.00 9.08
CA GLU A 152 -3.08 17.71 8.42
C GLU A 152 -1.98 16.89 9.12
N PRO A 153 -2.34 16.12 10.15
CA PRO A 153 -1.35 15.46 11.00
C PRO A 153 -0.54 14.38 10.28
N ASP A 154 -1.00 13.94 9.11
CA ASP A 154 -0.35 12.92 8.29
C ASP A 154 0.40 13.53 7.09
N LEU A 155 0.54 14.86 7.02
CA LEU A 155 1.12 15.56 5.87
C LEU A 155 2.48 14.98 5.46
N LEU A 156 3.37 14.72 6.40
CA LEU A 156 4.71 14.19 6.11
C LEU A 156 4.66 12.81 5.45
N PHE A 157 3.72 11.97 5.83
CA PHE A 157 3.48 10.69 5.17
C PHE A 157 2.87 10.90 3.77
N LEU A 158 1.86 11.76 3.67
CA LEU A 158 1.18 12.05 2.41
C LEU A 158 2.13 12.64 1.37
N LEU A 159 3.10 13.46 1.80
CA LEU A 159 4.17 14.01 0.96
C LEU A 159 5.23 12.97 0.54
N GLY A 160 5.19 11.75 1.07
CA GLY A 160 6.01 10.61 0.66
C GLY A 160 5.32 9.70 -0.36
N GLN A 161 4.04 9.91 -0.66
CA GLN A 161 3.29 9.08 -1.61
C GLN A 161 3.59 9.46 -3.07
N ALA A 162 3.31 8.53 -3.97
CA ALA A 162 3.55 8.70 -5.42
C ALA A 162 2.85 9.93 -6.02
N THR A 163 1.72 10.34 -5.48
CA THR A 163 0.98 11.53 -5.92
C THR A 163 1.65 12.86 -5.58
N ALA A 164 2.67 12.82 -4.70
CA ALA A 164 3.45 13.98 -4.26
C ALA A 164 4.89 13.99 -4.81
N ILE A 165 5.16 13.28 -5.91
CA ILE A 165 6.47 13.32 -6.57
C ILE A 165 6.80 14.72 -7.07
N MET A 166 8.10 15.00 -7.14
CA MET A 166 8.60 16.22 -7.78
C MET A 166 8.65 16.03 -9.30
N VAL A 167 8.06 16.95 -10.03
CA VAL A 167 8.02 16.92 -11.51
C VAL A 167 8.83 18.08 -12.09
N GLU A 168 9.53 17.80 -13.18
CA GLU A 168 10.31 18.80 -13.90
C GLU A 168 9.39 19.56 -14.87
N PRO A 169 9.33 20.93 -14.79
CA PRO A 169 8.33 21.72 -15.54
C PRO A 169 8.37 21.55 -17.06
N LYS A 170 9.56 21.36 -17.65
CA LYS A 170 9.72 21.27 -19.12
C LYS A 170 9.36 19.89 -19.68
N SER A 171 9.39 18.84 -18.84
CA SER A 171 9.17 17.45 -19.25
C SER A 171 7.84 16.85 -18.77
N VAL A 172 7.10 17.57 -17.93
CA VAL A 172 5.92 17.05 -17.24
C VAL A 172 4.84 16.50 -18.16
N GLU A 173 4.67 17.08 -19.34
CA GLU A 173 3.65 16.63 -20.32
C GLU A 173 3.98 15.26 -20.94
N THR A 174 5.24 14.84 -20.88
CA THR A 174 5.70 13.54 -21.42
C THR A 174 5.88 12.46 -20.38
N ASN A 175 5.74 12.76 -19.08
CA ASN A 175 6.02 11.84 -17.98
C ASN A 175 5.21 10.53 -18.04
N ALA A 176 4.03 10.54 -18.65
CA ALA A 176 3.24 9.33 -18.83
C ALA A 176 3.94 8.25 -19.68
N THR A 177 4.87 8.64 -20.57
CA THR A 177 5.58 7.70 -21.47
C THR A 177 7.09 7.84 -21.46
N LYS A 178 7.60 9.03 -21.09
CA LYS A 178 9.02 9.38 -21.03
C LYS A 178 9.30 10.12 -19.72
N PRO A 179 9.25 9.42 -18.57
CA PRO A 179 9.36 10.06 -17.27
C PRO A 179 10.76 10.67 -17.06
N VAL A 180 10.79 11.89 -16.50
CA VAL A 180 12.01 12.60 -16.10
C VAL A 180 11.88 12.97 -14.62
N GLY A 181 12.52 12.22 -13.76
CA GLY A 181 12.50 12.41 -12.31
C GLY A 181 13.87 12.75 -11.74
N THR A 182 13.97 12.74 -10.42
CA THR A 182 15.21 12.94 -9.66
C THR A 182 15.80 11.63 -9.14
N GLY A 183 15.10 10.51 -9.40
CA GLY A 183 15.42 9.19 -8.84
C GLY A 183 16.62 8.50 -9.49
N PRO A 184 17.08 7.41 -8.85
CA PRO A 184 18.32 6.70 -9.23
C PRO A 184 18.23 5.89 -10.52
N PHE A 185 17.05 5.68 -11.08
CA PHE A 185 16.84 4.89 -12.29
C PHE A 185 16.15 5.69 -13.37
N LYS A 186 16.57 5.46 -14.63
CA LYS A 186 15.93 5.99 -15.85
C LYS A 186 15.17 4.90 -16.59
N LEU A 187 14.11 5.29 -17.28
CA LEU A 187 13.46 4.42 -18.26
C LEU A 187 14.43 4.14 -19.42
N GLU A 188 14.74 2.86 -19.64
CA GLU A 188 15.49 2.41 -20.82
C GLU A 188 14.52 2.03 -21.95
N ASN A 189 13.49 1.23 -21.62
CA ASN A 189 12.54 0.73 -22.59
C ASN A 189 11.18 0.41 -21.96
N TRP A 190 10.14 0.60 -22.70
CA TRP A 190 8.79 0.10 -22.41
C TRP A 190 8.26 -0.69 -23.61
N ALA A 191 8.33 -2.02 -23.53
CA ALA A 191 7.66 -2.93 -24.45
C ALA A 191 6.22 -3.14 -23.99
N LYS A 192 5.30 -2.40 -24.58
CA LYS A 192 3.86 -2.43 -24.24
C LYS A 192 3.30 -3.85 -24.24
N GLY A 193 2.51 -4.19 -23.21
CA GLY A 193 1.95 -5.52 -22.98
C GLY A 193 2.96 -6.56 -22.48
N SER A 194 4.24 -6.22 -22.33
CA SER A 194 5.30 -7.17 -21.98
C SER A 194 6.13 -6.73 -20.77
N SER A 195 6.83 -5.58 -20.86
CA SER A 195 7.76 -5.21 -19.81
C SER A 195 8.17 -3.73 -19.82
N ILE A 196 8.65 -3.26 -18.67
CA ILE A 196 9.35 -1.98 -18.50
C ILE A 196 10.75 -2.26 -17.97
N THR A 197 11.75 -1.67 -18.59
CA THR A 197 13.15 -1.77 -18.17
C THR A 197 13.67 -0.45 -17.66
N LEU A 198 14.19 -0.44 -16.44
CA LEU A 198 14.86 0.68 -15.83
C LEU A 198 16.35 0.40 -15.71
N VAL A 199 17.18 1.42 -15.93
CA VAL A 199 18.64 1.35 -15.77
C VAL A 199 19.11 2.37 -14.75
N ARG A 200 20.10 2.01 -13.93
CA ARG A 200 20.72 2.91 -12.97
C ARG A 200 21.23 4.18 -13.67
N TRP A 201 20.92 5.34 -13.09
CA TRP A 201 21.44 6.62 -13.56
C TRP A 201 22.80 6.91 -12.89
N PRO A 202 23.94 6.88 -13.64
CA PRO A 202 25.26 7.03 -13.06
C PRO A 202 25.51 8.40 -12.40
N GLN A 203 24.80 9.47 -12.84
CA GLN A 203 24.94 10.80 -12.29
C GLN A 203 24.00 11.08 -11.11
N TRP A 204 23.24 10.09 -10.65
CA TRP A 204 22.46 10.24 -9.44
C TRP A 204 23.38 10.49 -8.23
N ARG A 205 22.99 11.39 -7.33
CA ARG A 205 23.81 11.90 -6.21
C ARG A 205 24.52 10.83 -5.38
N ASN A 206 23.97 9.61 -5.28
CA ASN A 206 24.53 8.50 -4.53
C ASN A 206 24.50 7.19 -5.34
N ALA A 207 24.81 7.27 -6.63
CA ALA A 207 24.72 6.13 -7.57
C ALA A 207 25.55 4.90 -7.13
N SER A 208 26.66 5.12 -6.41
CA SER A 208 27.52 4.03 -5.87
C SER A 208 26.82 3.17 -4.82
N SER A 209 25.80 3.67 -4.13
CA SER A 209 25.01 2.90 -3.17
C SER A 209 24.07 1.91 -3.84
N ILE A 210 23.65 2.17 -5.07
CA ILE A 210 22.71 1.34 -5.82
C ILE A 210 23.39 0.07 -6.30
N LYS A 211 22.85 -1.09 -5.90
CA LYS A 211 23.44 -2.40 -6.20
C LYS A 211 23.01 -2.95 -7.56
N LEU A 212 21.80 -2.58 -8.02
CA LEU A 212 21.27 -3.04 -9.30
C LEU A 212 21.64 -2.07 -10.42
N ALA A 213 22.18 -2.57 -11.52
CA ALA A 213 22.47 -1.80 -12.72
C ALA A 213 21.22 -1.70 -13.63
N LYS A 214 20.42 -2.77 -13.68
CA LYS A 214 19.24 -2.88 -14.54
C LYS A 214 18.15 -3.71 -13.86
N VAL A 215 16.91 -3.23 -13.98
CA VAL A 215 15.71 -3.95 -13.50
C VAL A 215 14.65 -3.97 -14.58
N THR A 216 14.10 -5.16 -14.85
CA THR A 216 12.99 -5.35 -15.79
C THR A 216 11.74 -5.76 -15.03
N PHE A 217 10.68 -4.97 -15.11
CA PHE A 217 9.34 -5.31 -14.66
C PHE A 217 8.61 -6.07 -15.78
N ARG A 218 8.34 -7.36 -15.57
CA ARG A 218 7.67 -8.24 -16.55
C ARG A 218 6.20 -8.41 -16.18
N PHE A 219 5.28 -8.18 -17.11
CA PHE A 219 3.84 -8.28 -16.87
C PHE A 219 3.35 -9.70 -17.06
N ILE A 220 2.74 -10.28 -16.03
CA ILE A 220 2.20 -11.65 -16.02
C ILE A 220 0.91 -11.63 -15.20
N SER A 221 -0.25 -11.54 -15.88
CA SER A 221 -1.55 -11.42 -15.22
C SER A 221 -2.07 -12.74 -14.66
N GLU A 222 -1.84 -13.85 -15.40
CA GLU A 222 -2.42 -15.14 -15.05
C GLU A 222 -1.68 -15.81 -13.88
N PRO A 223 -2.38 -16.22 -12.79
CA PRO A 223 -1.75 -16.82 -11.60
C PRO A 223 -0.88 -18.03 -11.90
N ALA A 224 -1.33 -18.94 -12.78
CA ALA A 224 -0.55 -20.12 -13.15
C ALA A 224 0.74 -19.75 -13.90
N ALA A 225 0.71 -18.71 -14.75
CA ALA A 225 1.89 -18.22 -15.47
C ALA A 225 2.88 -17.52 -14.52
N GLN A 226 2.40 -16.86 -13.43
CA GLN A 226 3.27 -16.30 -12.39
C GLN A 226 4.10 -17.40 -11.71
N VAL A 227 3.45 -18.49 -11.33
CA VAL A 227 4.12 -19.68 -10.73
C VAL A 227 5.13 -20.28 -11.70
N ALA A 228 4.72 -20.50 -12.96
CA ALA A 228 5.61 -21.08 -13.97
C ALA A 228 6.87 -20.20 -14.19
N ALA A 229 6.71 -18.88 -14.29
CA ALA A 229 7.81 -17.94 -14.46
C ALA A 229 8.77 -17.91 -13.26
N LEU A 230 8.26 -18.01 -12.03
CA LEU A 230 9.07 -18.13 -10.81
C LEU A 230 9.88 -19.44 -10.83
N LEU A 231 9.22 -20.57 -11.07
CA LEU A 231 9.87 -21.90 -11.05
C LEU A 231 10.91 -22.05 -12.18
N ALA A 232 10.65 -21.46 -13.36
CA ALA A 232 11.60 -21.42 -14.48
C ALA A 232 12.78 -20.47 -14.22
N GLY A 233 12.66 -19.53 -13.26
CA GLY A 233 13.69 -18.49 -13.04
C GLY A 233 13.61 -17.34 -14.03
N ASP A 234 12.50 -17.19 -14.75
CA ASP A 234 12.22 -16.10 -15.67
C ASP A 234 11.98 -14.76 -14.94
N VAL A 235 11.54 -14.85 -13.67
CA VAL A 235 11.47 -13.73 -12.73
C VAL A 235 12.19 -14.06 -11.43
N ASP A 236 12.88 -13.08 -10.87
CA ASP A 236 13.68 -13.22 -9.65
C ASP A 236 12.84 -12.92 -8.39
N ALA A 237 11.86 -12.07 -8.52
CA ALA A 237 10.90 -11.72 -7.48
C ALA A 237 9.53 -11.41 -8.10
N PHE A 238 8.46 -11.74 -7.39
CA PHE A 238 7.10 -11.38 -7.76
C PHE A 238 6.41 -10.78 -6.53
N PRO A 239 6.51 -9.47 -6.31
CA PRO A 239 5.73 -8.77 -5.31
C PRO A 239 4.23 -8.87 -5.64
N ARG A 240 3.41 -9.16 -4.63
CA ARG A 240 1.94 -9.27 -4.78
C ARG A 240 1.52 -10.35 -5.80
N VAL A 241 2.13 -11.54 -5.68
CA VAL A 241 1.70 -12.71 -6.46
C VAL A 241 0.21 -13.00 -6.17
N THR A 242 -0.55 -13.34 -7.21
CA THR A 242 -1.99 -13.63 -7.08
C THR A 242 -2.29 -15.14 -7.02
N ALA A 243 -1.26 -15.98 -7.09
CA ALA A 243 -1.36 -17.44 -7.08
C ALA A 243 -1.33 -18.01 -5.65
N ALA A 244 -2.15 -17.51 -4.74
CA ALA A 244 -2.17 -17.90 -3.33
C ALA A 244 -2.29 -19.43 -3.13
N ARG A 245 -3.15 -20.09 -3.91
CA ARG A 245 -3.38 -21.54 -3.84
C ARG A 245 -2.19 -22.40 -4.26
N SER A 246 -1.23 -21.84 -4.97
CA SER A 246 -0.02 -22.53 -5.43
C SER A 246 1.19 -22.32 -4.53
N LEU A 247 1.04 -21.61 -3.41
CA LEU A 247 2.17 -21.25 -2.54
C LEU A 247 2.83 -22.46 -1.88
N ASP A 248 2.11 -23.52 -1.61
CA ASP A 248 2.70 -24.72 -1.00
C ASP A 248 3.71 -25.38 -1.94
N GLN A 249 3.45 -25.39 -3.25
CA GLN A 249 4.41 -25.83 -4.26
C GLN A 249 5.68 -24.96 -4.25
N ILE A 250 5.51 -23.65 -4.14
CA ILE A 250 6.63 -22.69 -4.11
C ILE A 250 7.42 -22.82 -2.81
N LYS A 251 6.75 -22.96 -1.66
CA LYS A 251 7.40 -23.14 -0.35
C LYS A 251 8.20 -24.44 -0.26
N ALA A 252 7.76 -25.49 -0.97
CA ALA A 252 8.47 -26.76 -1.04
C ALA A 252 9.79 -26.63 -1.83
N ASP A 253 9.92 -25.64 -2.71
CA ASP A 253 11.14 -25.37 -3.46
C ASP A 253 12.11 -24.50 -2.66
N GLY A 254 13.19 -25.13 -2.21
CA GLY A 254 14.21 -24.46 -1.39
C GLY A 254 14.88 -23.23 -1.99
N ARG A 255 14.65 -22.90 -3.27
CA ARG A 255 15.19 -21.70 -3.95
C ARG A 255 14.46 -20.41 -3.55
N PHE A 256 13.22 -20.48 -3.06
CA PHE A 256 12.37 -19.32 -2.84
C PHE A 256 12.21 -18.93 -1.38
N GLN A 257 11.93 -17.67 -1.15
CA GLN A 257 11.38 -17.11 0.06
C GLN A 257 9.97 -16.59 -0.22
N VAL A 258 9.07 -16.74 0.76
CA VAL A 258 7.70 -16.23 0.73
C VAL A 258 7.54 -15.23 1.86
N ILE A 259 7.16 -14.01 1.53
CA ILE A 259 6.92 -12.91 2.48
C ILE A 259 5.43 -12.60 2.42
N VAL A 260 4.76 -12.61 3.56
CA VAL A 260 3.36 -12.20 3.70
C VAL A 260 3.35 -10.83 4.38
N ALA A 261 2.95 -9.79 3.64
CA ALA A 261 3.03 -8.41 4.06
C ALA A 261 1.63 -7.83 4.34
N GLY A 262 1.42 -7.29 5.53
CA GLY A 262 0.22 -6.52 5.88
C GLY A 262 0.17 -5.18 5.14
N THR A 263 -1.04 -4.76 4.76
CA THR A 263 -1.33 -3.50 4.07
C THR A 263 -1.89 -2.45 5.03
N ARG A 264 -2.22 -1.26 4.55
CA ARG A 264 -3.03 -0.28 5.30
C ARG A 264 -4.53 -0.42 5.04
N ALA A 265 -4.94 -1.36 4.20
CA ALA A 265 -6.33 -1.58 3.87
C ALA A 265 -7.12 -2.27 4.99
N LYS A 266 -8.41 -1.97 5.08
CA LYS A 266 -9.37 -2.53 6.04
C LYS A 266 -10.57 -3.06 5.27
N THR A 267 -10.76 -4.38 5.24
CA THR A 267 -11.97 -5.00 4.70
C THR A 267 -13.00 -5.08 5.81
N ILE A 268 -14.18 -4.51 5.57
CA ILE A 268 -15.27 -4.40 6.54
C ILE A 268 -16.59 -4.84 5.94
N LEU A 269 -17.48 -5.34 6.79
CA LEU A 269 -18.92 -5.36 6.52
C LEU A 269 -19.49 -4.06 7.07
N ALA A 270 -19.66 -3.07 6.21
CA ALA A 270 -20.30 -1.82 6.59
C ALA A 270 -21.80 -2.03 6.83
N ILE A 271 -22.30 -1.41 7.91
CA ILE A 271 -23.69 -1.46 8.36
C ILE A 271 -24.25 -0.06 8.21
N ASN A 272 -25.46 0.08 7.70
CA ASN A 272 -26.15 1.37 7.65
C ASN A 272 -26.74 1.70 9.02
N ASN A 273 -26.04 2.54 9.80
CA ASN A 273 -26.44 2.85 11.17
C ASN A 273 -27.68 3.72 11.27
N THR A 274 -28.22 4.26 10.17
CA THR A 274 -29.42 5.11 10.19
C THR A 274 -30.72 4.32 10.07
N LYS A 275 -30.67 3.10 9.53
CA LYS A 275 -31.86 2.30 9.23
C LYS A 275 -32.30 1.39 10.39
N PRO A 276 -33.57 1.40 10.80
CA PRO A 276 -34.10 0.36 11.68
C PRO A 276 -34.06 -1.02 11.01
N PRO A 277 -33.72 -2.11 11.76
CA PRO A 277 -33.30 -2.11 13.15
C PRO A 277 -31.81 -1.91 13.36
N LEU A 278 -31.02 -1.59 12.30
CA LEU A 278 -29.56 -1.45 12.32
C LEU A 278 -29.09 -0.22 13.10
N ASN A 279 -29.99 0.73 13.37
CA ASN A 279 -29.72 1.88 14.25
C ASN A 279 -29.61 1.47 15.74
N ASP A 280 -30.08 0.28 16.12
CA ASP A 280 -29.85 -0.27 17.46
C ASP A 280 -28.48 -0.92 17.55
N VAL A 281 -27.65 -0.46 18.49
CA VAL A 281 -26.30 -0.98 18.71
C VAL A 281 -26.30 -2.47 19.07
N ARG A 282 -27.35 -2.99 19.72
CA ARG A 282 -27.46 -4.42 20.07
C ARG A 282 -27.58 -5.27 18.81
N VAL A 283 -28.33 -4.79 17.80
CA VAL A 283 -28.45 -5.47 16.50
C VAL A 283 -27.10 -5.48 15.76
N ARG A 284 -26.38 -4.34 15.76
CA ARG A 284 -25.06 -4.26 15.13
C ARG A 284 -24.03 -5.17 15.83
N ARG A 285 -24.04 -5.20 17.17
CA ARG A 285 -23.21 -6.13 17.96
C ARG A 285 -23.57 -7.59 17.68
N ALA A 286 -24.85 -7.90 17.48
CA ALA A 286 -25.28 -9.25 17.09
C ALA A 286 -24.73 -9.65 15.72
N ILE A 287 -24.81 -8.75 14.72
CA ILE A 287 -24.20 -8.96 13.40
C ILE A 287 -22.69 -9.21 13.53
N ALA A 288 -21.98 -8.36 14.27
CA ALA A 288 -20.53 -8.52 14.46
C ALA A 288 -20.17 -9.82 15.18
N ALA A 289 -20.96 -10.24 16.20
CA ALA A 289 -20.75 -11.49 16.92
C ALA A 289 -21.14 -12.74 16.13
N ALA A 290 -21.99 -12.61 15.10
CA ALA A 290 -22.35 -13.72 14.22
C ALA A 290 -21.26 -14.08 13.21
N ILE A 291 -20.21 -13.25 13.04
CA ILE A 291 -19.21 -13.38 11.99
C ILE A 291 -17.92 -13.98 12.54
N ASP A 292 -17.58 -15.18 12.03
CA ASP A 292 -16.26 -15.79 12.18
C ASP A 292 -15.31 -15.18 11.14
N ARG A 293 -14.45 -14.27 11.60
CA ARG A 293 -13.45 -13.56 10.76
C ARG A 293 -12.47 -14.51 10.08
N LYS A 294 -12.10 -15.61 10.75
CA LYS A 294 -11.17 -16.60 10.16
C LYS A 294 -11.81 -17.29 8.96
N ALA A 295 -13.06 -17.75 9.09
CA ALA A 295 -13.76 -18.35 7.97
C ALA A 295 -14.00 -17.37 6.81
N VAL A 296 -14.19 -16.07 7.10
CA VAL A 296 -14.26 -15.04 6.06
C VAL A 296 -12.92 -14.88 5.35
N ILE A 297 -11.80 -14.84 6.08
CA ILE A 297 -10.44 -14.73 5.51
C ILE A 297 -10.13 -15.95 4.63
N GLU A 298 -10.47 -17.15 5.08
CA GLU A 298 -10.29 -18.37 4.28
C GLU A 298 -11.11 -18.34 2.98
N GLY A 299 -12.39 -17.95 3.05
CA GLY A 299 -13.28 -17.96 1.88
C GLY A 299 -13.11 -16.78 0.93
N ALA A 300 -12.63 -15.62 1.41
CA ALA A 300 -12.57 -14.38 0.65
C ALA A 300 -11.15 -13.93 0.29
N ALA A 301 -10.13 -14.46 0.96
CA ALA A 301 -8.73 -14.03 0.82
C ALA A 301 -7.74 -15.21 0.82
N ASP A 302 -8.22 -16.45 0.55
CA ASP A 302 -7.40 -17.68 0.54
C ASP A 302 -6.49 -17.81 1.78
N GLY A 303 -6.96 -17.39 2.97
CA GLY A 303 -6.21 -17.41 4.23
C GLY A 303 -5.26 -16.23 4.45
N PHE A 304 -5.11 -15.29 3.49
CA PHE A 304 -4.17 -14.16 3.56
C PHE A 304 -4.84 -12.89 4.06
N GLY A 305 -5.03 -12.81 5.36
CA GLY A 305 -5.59 -11.67 6.06
C GLY A 305 -5.27 -11.73 7.56
N ALA A 306 -5.10 -10.59 8.19
CA ALA A 306 -5.04 -10.48 9.64
C ALA A 306 -6.40 -10.01 10.18
N PRO A 307 -7.06 -10.72 11.10
CA PRO A 307 -8.32 -10.25 11.68
C PRO A 307 -8.16 -8.88 12.32
N ILE A 308 -9.15 -7.99 12.12
CA ILE A 308 -9.20 -6.68 12.78
C ILE A 308 -10.52 -6.52 13.54
N GLY A 309 -10.50 -5.73 14.62
CA GLY A 309 -11.68 -5.43 15.42
C GLY A 309 -12.15 -3.97 15.31
N SER A 310 -11.42 -3.13 14.57
CA SER A 310 -11.76 -1.73 14.31
C SER A 310 -11.33 -1.33 12.90
N HIS A 311 -11.63 -0.08 12.50
CA HIS A 311 -11.20 0.47 11.21
C HIS A 311 -9.73 0.90 11.23
N TYR A 312 -8.87 0.00 11.75
CA TYR A 312 -7.43 0.23 11.91
C TYR A 312 -6.69 -1.10 11.80
N VAL A 313 -5.39 -1.06 11.53
CA VAL A 313 -4.66 -2.29 11.15
C VAL A 313 -3.36 -2.45 11.92
N PRO A 314 -2.90 -3.71 12.16
CA PRO A 314 -1.58 -3.99 12.68
C PRO A 314 -0.48 -3.25 11.91
N GLY A 315 0.50 -2.70 12.63
CA GLY A 315 1.60 -1.92 12.08
C GLY A 315 1.28 -0.44 11.80
N ALA A 316 0.03 0.03 12.05
CA ALA A 316 -0.29 1.45 12.02
C ALA A 316 0.00 2.12 13.37
N LEU A 317 0.33 3.43 13.36
CA LEU A 317 0.56 4.21 14.57
C LEU A 317 -0.65 4.13 15.51
N GLY A 318 -0.45 3.73 16.76
CA GLY A 318 -1.51 3.66 17.76
C GLY A 318 -2.51 2.50 17.55
N TYR A 319 -2.16 1.50 16.74
CA TYR A 319 -2.99 0.30 16.62
C TYR A 319 -3.17 -0.40 17.97
N VAL A 320 -4.40 -0.80 18.24
CA VAL A 320 -4.76 -1.69 19.37
C VAL A 320 -5.62 -2.84 18.85
N ASP A 321 -5.37 -4.04 19.33
CA ASP A 321 -6.23 -5.18 19.01
C ASP A 321 -7.57 -5.06 19.74
N THR A 322 -8.63 -4.89 19.00
CA THR A 322 -10.03 -4.80 19.46
C THR A 322 -10.89 -5.98 19.03
N THR A 323 -10.29 -7.04 18.49
CA THR A 323 -11.01 -8.25 18.02
C THR A 323 -11.82 -8.92 19.13
N GLY A 324 -11.37 -8.79 20.37
CA GLY A 324 -12.03 -9.32 21.57
C GLY A 324 -13.25 -8.53 22.06
N ILE A 325 -13.55 -7.32 21.50
CA ILE A 325 -14.73 -6.55 21.89
C ILE A 325 -16.02 -7.19 21.38
N ASN A 326 -16.04 -7.61 20.11
CA ASN A 326 -17.14 -8.36 19.49
C ASN A 326 -16.60 -9.67 18.92
N PRO A 327 -16.28 -10.67 19.78
CA PRO A 327 -15.78 -11.96 19.34
C PRO A 327 -16.91 -12.78 18.70
N TYR A 328 -16.53 -13.70 17.80
CA TYR A 328 -17.49 -14.66 17.24
C TYR A 328 -18.16 -15.47 18.33
N ASN A 329 -19.49 -15.36 18.43
CA ASN A 329 -20.31 -16.10 19.38
C ASN A 329 -21.78 -16.10 18.93
N VAL A 330 -22.23 -17.18 18.35
CA VAL A 330 -23.58 -17.36 17.82
C VAL A 330 -24.66 -17.20 18.89
N GLU A 331 -24.46 -17.75 20.09
CA GLU A 331 -25.46 -17.67 21.14
C GLU A 331 -25.58 -16.24 21.71
N LYS A 332 -24.47 -15.52 21.85
CA LYS A 332 -24.48 -14.08 22.20
C LYS A 332 -25.21 -13.27 21.13
N ALA A 333 -24.99 -13.56 19.84
CA ALA A 333 -25.68 -12.87 18.75
C ALA A 333 -27.20 -13.07 18.81
N LYS A 334 -27.67 -14.29 19.00
CA LYS A 334 -29.11 -14.62 19.19
C LYS A 334 -29.68 -13.89 20.43
N ALA A 335 -28.96 -13.89 21.55
CA ALA A 335 -29.39 -13.20 22.77
C ALA A 335 -29.55 -11.68 22.55
N LEU A 336 -28.61 -11.04 21.86
CA LEU A 336 -28.66 -9.61 21.54
C LEU A 336 -29.83 -9.26 20.59
N LEU A 337 -30.13 -10.11 19.58
CA LEU A 337 -31.30 -9.91 18.71
C LEU A 337 -32.61 -10.02 19.48
N LYS A 338 -32.71 -10.98 20.40
CA LYS A 338 -33.87 -11.15 21.29
C LYS A 338 -34.03 -9.94 22.23
N GLU A 339 -32.93 -9.48 22.85
CA GLU A 339 -32.92 -8.31 23.73
C GLU A 339 -33.31 -7.03 22.98
N ALA A 340 -32.93 -6.90 21.73
CA ALA A 340 -33.31 -5.80 20.86
C ALA A 340 -34.77 -5.87 20.38
N GLY A 341 -35.49 -6.98 20.68
CA GLY A 341 -36.86 -7.19 20.25
C GLY A 341 -37.02 -7.42 18.75
N VAL A 342 -35.96 -7.88 18.08
CA VAL A 342 -35.98 -8.12 16.62
C VAL A 342 -36.84 -9.33 16.28
N LYS A 343 -37.78 -9.13 15.37
CA LYS A 343 -38.62 -10.20 14.83
C LYS A 343 -37.76 -11.00 13.81
N LEU A 344 -37.68 -12.30 14.01
CA LEU A 344 -36.97 -13.20 13.12
C LEU A 344 -37.95 -13.99 12.22
N PRO A 345 -37.55 -14.33 10.96
CA PRO A 345 -36.29 -13.98 10.34
C PRO A 345 -36.20 -12.47 10.03
N LEU A 346 -35.00 -11.88 10.27
CA LEU A 346 -34.70 -10.51 9.86
C LEU A 346 -34.11 -10.52 8.44
N GLU A 347 -34.83 -9.94 7.48
CA GLU A 347 -34.35 -9.79 6.10
C GLU A 347 -33.57 -8.50 5.94
N LEU A 348 -32.34 -8.57 5.41
CA LEU A 348 -31.47 -7.45 5.10
C LEU A 348 -30.89 -7.60 3.68
N THR A 349 -30.72 -6.48 2.97
CA THR A 349 -30.00 -6.45 1.70
C THR A 349 -28.49 -6.46 1.94
N LEU A 350 -27.73 -7.24 1.18
CA LEU A 350 -26.26 -7.26 1.19
C LEU A 350 -25.77 -6.88 -0.22
N LYS A 351 -25.49 -5.58 -0.43
CA LYS A 351 -24.99 -5.08 -1.73
C LYS A 351 -23.49 -5.29 -1.84
N LEU A 352 -23.06 -5.99 -2.89
CA LEU A 352 -21.67 -6.40 -3.09
C LEU A 352 -21.08 -5.81 -4.37
N PRO A 353 -19.99 -5.03 -4.28
CA PRO A 353 -19.24 -4.57 -5.44
C PRO A 353 -18.49 -5.72 -6.13
N PRO A 354 -17.90 -5.53 -7.33
CA PRO A 354 -17.36 -6.61 -8.15
C PRO A 354 -16.20 -7.42 -7.56
N PRO A 355 -15.30 -6.87 -6.68
CA PRO A 355 -14.12 -7.60 -6.24
C PRO A 355 -14.43 -8.91 -5.51
N GLY A 356 -13.57 -9.93 -5.72
CA GLY A 356 -13.72 -11.26 -5.14
C GLY A 356 -13.86 -11.24 -3.62
N TYR A 357 -13.10 -10.41 -2.92
CA TYR A 357 -13.21 -10.27 -1.46
C TYR A 357 -14.63 -9.90 -1.00
N ALA A 358 -15.38 -9.14 -1.80
CA ALA A 358 -16.74 -8.76 -1.47
C ALA A 358 -17.74 -9.89 -1.86
N ARG A 359 -17.67 -10.39 -3.08
CA ARG A 359 -18.63 -11.40 -3.58
C ARG A 359 -18.47 -12.74 -2.85
N GLN A 360 -17.24 -13.27 -2.78
CA GLN A 360 -16.97 -14.52 -2.05
C GLN A 360 -17.16 -14.35 -0.53
N GLY A 361 -16.69 -13.23 0.03
CA GLY A 361 -16.91 -12.91 1.44
C GLY A 361 -18.39 -12.74 1.79
N GLY A 362 -19.19 -12.20 0.86
CA GLY A 362 -20.65 -12.06 1.01
C GLY A 362 -21.37 -13.39 1.17
N GLU A 363 -21.00 -14.41 0.38
CA GLU A 363 -21.56 -15.74 0.52
C GLU A 363 -21.27 -16.36 1.89
N VAL A 364 -20.01 -16.24 2.35
CA VAL A 364 -19.62 -16.74 3.68
C VAL A 364 -20.38 -16.01 4.78
N ILE A 365 -20.48 -14.68 4.71
CA ILE A 365 -21.16 -13.85 5.72
C ILE A 365 -22.67 -14.13 5.73
N ALA A 366 -23.32 -14.25 4.56
CA ALA A 366 -24.74 -14.57 4.47
C ALA A 366 -25.05 -15.92 5.14
N ALA A 367 -24.21 -16.94 4.91
CA ALA A 367 -24.36 -18.25 5.57
C ALA A 367 -24.15 -18.18 7.09
N GLN A 368 -23.28 -17.30 7.58
CA GLN A 368 -23.06 -17.11 9.02
C GLN A 368 -24.22 -16.35 9.68
N LEU A 369 -24.74 -15.31 9.04
CA LEU A 369 -25.89 -14.54 9.51
C LEU A 369 -27.17 -15.40 9.57
N ALA A 370 -27.35 -16.33 8.65
CA ALA A 370 -28.48 -17.27 8.66
C ALA A 370 -28.52 -18.12 9.94
N LYS A 371 -27.38 -18.46 10.57
CA LYS A 371 -27.31 -19.22 11.83
C LYS A 371 -27.96 -18.49 13.01
N VAL A 372 -28.09 -17.17 12.92
CA VAL A 372 -28.69 -16.33 13.96
C VAL A 372 -30.07 -15.79 13.55
N GLY A 373 -30.63 -16.26 12.43
CA GLY A 373 -31.95 -15.88 11.93
C GLY A 373 -31.97 -14.59 11.10
N ILE A 374 -30.81 -14.12 10.62
CA ILE A 374 -30.71 -12.98 9.70
C ILE A 374 -30.54 -13.52 8.28
N VAL A 375 -31.47 -13.15 7.38
CA VAL A 375 -31.44 -13.51 5.96
C VAL A 375 -30.82 -12.36 5.17
N ALA A 376 -29.55 -12.47 4.80
CA ALA A 376 -28.85 -11.49 3.97
C ALA A 376 -29.14 -11.78 2.48
N LYS A 377 -29.94 -10.94 1.83
CA LYS A 377 -30.27 -11.03 0.40
C LYS A 377 -29.12 -10.41 -0.40
N ILE A 378 -28.32 -11.22 -1.08
CA ILE A 378 -27.18 -10.76 -1.87
C ILE A 378 -27.66 -10.06 -3.14
N GLU A 379 -27.16 -8.84 -3.33
CA GLU A 379 -27.33 -8.02 -4.54
C GLU A 379 -25.95 -7.66 -5.09
N ASN A 380 -25.50 -8.37 -6.14
CA ASN A 380 -24.26 -8.04 -6.84
C ASN A 380 -24.48 -6.80 -7.73
N VAL A 381 -23.64 -5.79 -7.55
CA VAL A 381 -23.72 -4.52 -8.27
C VAL A 381 -22.36 -4.16 -8.89
N GLU A 382 -22.37 -3.35 -9.93
CA GLU A 382 -21.14 -2.79 -10.49
C GLU A 382 -20.69 -1.55 -9.71
N TRP A 383 -19.40 -1.16 -9.84
CA TRP A 383 -18.85 -0.04 -9.07
C TRP A 383 -19.64 1.27 -9.22
N ALA A 384 -20.10 1.60 -10.42
CA ALA A 384 -20.90 2.81 -10.64
C ALA A 384 -22.23 2.77 -9.87
N GLN A 385 -22.89 1.61 -9.84
CA GLN A 385 -24.13 1.39 -9.08
C GLN A 385 -23.86 1.39 -7.56
N TRP A 386 -22.73 0.80 -7.12
CA TRP A 386 -22.33 0.84 -5.72
C TRP A 386 -22.07 2.28 -5.24
N LEU A 387 -21.32 3.06 -6.02
CA LEU A 387 -21.03 4.46 -5.72
C LEU A 387 -22.29 5.31 -5.63
N ASP A 388 -23.25 5.08 -6.53
CA ASP A 388 -24.53 5.81 -6.50
C ASP A 388 -25.43 5.32 -5.36
N ALA A 389 -25.74 4.03 -5.28
CA ALA A 389 -26.70 3.50 -4.33
C ALA A 389 -26.17 3.51 -2.90
N VAL A 390 -24.94 3.00 -2.67
CA VAL A 390 -24.38 2.81 -1.34
C VAL A 390 -23.72 4.09 -0.83
N TYR A 391 -22.69 4.55 -1.55
CA TYR A 391 -21.81 5.62 -1.08
C TYR A 391 -22.51 6.98 -1.06
N LYS A 392 -23.27 7.31 -2.11
CA LYS A 392 -23.90 8.62 -2.28
C LYS A 392 -25.27 8.69 -1.60
N ASN A 393 -26.12 7.67 -1.78
CA ASN A 393 -27.51 7.71 -1.40
C ASN A 393 -27.85 6.88 -0.15
N GLY A 394 -26.92 6.13 0.45
CA GLY A 394 -27.17 5.30 1.62
C GLY A 394 -28.25 4.22 1.43
N ASN A 395 -28.53 3.83 0.19
CA ASN A 395 -29.56 2.84 -0.15
C ASN A 395 -29.00 1.41 -0.06
N TYR A 396 -28.75 0.96 1.15
CA TYR A 396 -28.28 -0.38 1.48
C TYR A 396 -28.58 -0.67 2.95
N ASP A 397 -28.50 -1.95 3.35
CA ASP A 397 -28.48 -2.35 4.75
C ASP A 397 -27.07 -2.78 5.15
N LEU A 398 -26.48 -3.70 4.37
CA LEU A 398 -25.13 -4.22 4.53
C LEU A 398 -24.36 -4.13 3.21
N THR A 399 -23.03 -3.92 3.30
CA THR A 399 -22.12 -4.00 2.13
C THR A 399 -20.72 -4.39 2.57
N ILE A 400 -19.98 -5.09 1.72
CA ILE A 400 -18.57 -5.41 1.98
C ILE A 400 -17.69 -4.54 1.10
N VAL A 401 -16.76 -3.83 1.71
CA VAL A 401 -15.81 -2.97 1.01
C VAL A 401 -14.45 -3.00 1.70
N SER A 402 -13.38 -2.86 0.92
CA SER A 402 -12.01 -2.70 1.42
C SER A 402 -11.60 -1.25 1.27
N HIS A 403 -11.44 -0.55 2.39
CA HIS A 403 -10.90 0.80 2.45
C HIS A 403 -9.38 0.73 2.40
N VAL A 404 -8.79 1.35 1.39
CA VAL A 404 -7.34 1.29 1.14
C VAL A 404 -6.58 2.52 1.64
N GLU A 405 -7.29 3.57 2.02
CA GLU A 405 -6.73 4.81 2.53
C GLU A 405 -6.10 4.58 3.92
N PRO A 406 -4.83 4.97 4.14
CA PRO A 406 -4.15 4.65 5.40
C PRO A 406 -4.68 5.42 6.62
N PHE A 407 -5.28 6.61 6.42
CA PHE A 407 -5.67 7.56 7.49
C PHE A 407 -7.13 7.97 7.41
N ASP A 408 -8.03 7.04 7.19
CA ASP A 408 -9.45 7.30 6.95
C ASP A 408 -10.35 7.14 8.19
N LEU A 409 -9.76 6.98 9.38
CA LEU A 409 -10.50 6.92 10.64
C LEU A 409 -11.37 8.15 10.88
N GLY A 410 -10.96 9.32 10.36
CA GLY A 410 -11.72 10.56 10.40
C GLY A 410 -13.07 10.51 9.66
N ASN A 411 -13.28 9.54 8.79
CA ASN A 411 -14.58 9.36 8.14
C ASN A 411 -15.71 8.99 9.13
N PHE A 412 -15.36 8.49 10.33
CA PHE A 412 -16.33 8.24 11.40
C PHE A 412 -16.77 9.52 12.14
N ALA A 413 -16.00 10.62 12.01
CA ALA A 413 -16.36 11.94 12.50
C ALA A 413 -17.05 12.81 11.43
N LYS A 414 -17.16 12.30 10.19
CA LYS A 414 -17.67 13.06 9.04
C LYS A 414 -19.20 12.95 8.96
N PRO A 415 -19.94 14.06 9.11
CA PRO A 415 -21.40 14.04 8.99
C PRO A 415 -21.86 13.50 7.64
N GLY A 416 -22.88 12.65 7.65
CA GLY A 416 -23.48 12.09 6.44
C GLY A 416 -22.58 11.12 5.66
N TYR A 417 -21.50 10.61 6.25
CA TYR A 417 -20.73 9.55 5.59
C TYR A 417 -21.59 8.29 5.46
N TYR A 418 -21.37 7.48 4.45
CA TYR A 418 -22.32 6.47 3.98
C TYR A 418 -22.75 5.43 5.02
N TRP A 419 -21.98 5.16 6.07
CA TRP A 419 -22.41 4.28 7.17
C TRP A 419 -23.29 4.93 8.21
N GLY A 420 -23.50 6.27 8.17
CA GLY A 420 -24.44 6.98 9.01
C GLY A 420 -24.15 6.92 10.51
N TYR A 421 -22.87 6.86 10.89
CA TYR A 421 -22.47 6.94 12.29
C TYR A 421 -22.39 8.40 12.73
N GLU A 422 -23.15 8.74 13.79
CA GLU A 422 -23.14 10.08 14.39
C GLU A 422 -22.88 9.96 15.90
N SER A 423 -21.73 10.48 16.33
CA SER A 423 -21.33 10.44 17.75
C SER A 423 -20.58 11.72 18.13
N ALA A 424 -21.21 12.57 18.94
CA ALA A 424 -20.55 13.76 19.46
C ALA A 424 -19.29 13.41 20.29
N ALA A 425 -19.29 12.27 20.98
CA ALA A 425 -18.15 11.78 21.74
C ALA A 425 -16.99 11.40 20.82
N PHE A 426 -17.28 10.71 19.70
CA PHE A 426 -16.26 10.37 18.72
C PHE A 426 -15.70 11.62 18.02
N ASN A 427 -16.58 12.55 17.63
CA ASN A 427 -16.16 13.81 16.99
C ASN A 427 -15.20 14.59 17.90
N LYS A 428 -15.54 14.73 19.19
CA LYS A 428 -14.64 15.37 20.17
C LYS A 428 -13.31 14.65 20.32
N LEU A 429 -13.32 13.31 20.35
CA LEU A 429 -12.11 12.51 20.42
C LEU A 429 -11.26 12.66 19.14
N TYR A 430 -11.91 12.71 17.98
CA TYR A 430 -11.20 12.89 16.72
C TYR A 430 -10.57 14.30 16.60
N ASP A 431 -11.22 15.33 17.11
CA ASP A 431 -10.63 16.67 17.23
C ASP A 431 -9.36 16.65 18.12
N GLN A 432 -9.38 15.90 19.22
CA GLN A 432 -8.20 15.73 20.07
C GLN A 432 -7.07 14.98 19.33
N ILE A 433 -7.40 13.94 18.53
CA ILE A 433 -6.43 13.22 17.69
C ILE A 433 -5.75 14.17 16.70
N THR A 434 -6.53 15.01 16.04
CA THR A 434 -6.05 15.95 15.02
C THR A 434 -5.13 17.02 15.64
N ASN A 435 -5.45 17.46 16.86
CA ASN A 435 -4.71 18.52 17.57
C ASN A 435 -3.70 17.96 18.59
N ALA A 436 -3.40 16.66 18.56
CA ALA A 436 -2.50 16.05 19.54
C ALA A 436 -1.08 16.64 19.42
N PRO A 437 -0.50 17.14 20.52
CA PRO A 437 0.78 17.85 20.49
C PRO A 437 1.99 16.94 20.25
N THR A 438 1.83 15.64 20.44
CA THR A 438 2.89 14.65 20.25
C THR A 438 2.39 13.39 19.55
N THR A 439 3.29 12.71 18.86
CA THR A 439 3.01 11.40 18.24
C THR A 439 2.55 10.37 19.27
N ALA A 440 3.10 10.39 20.48
CA ALA A 440 2.73 9.46 21.56
C ALA A 440 1.28 9.70 22.03
N GLU A 441 0.90 10.95 22.23
CA GLU A 441 -0.47 11.29 22.63
C GLU A 441 -1.46 10.98 21.50
N ARG A 442 -1.10 11.30 20.26
CA ARG A 442 -1.90 10.93 19.09
C ARG A 442 -2.10 9.41 19.00
N ALA A 443 -1.04 8.62 19.20
CA ALA A 443 -1.13 7.15 19.21
C ALA A 443 -2.08 6.64 20.30
N ARG A 444 -2.04 7.21 21.49
CA ARG A 444 -2.92 6.86 22.60
C ARG A 444 -4.40 7.14 22.27
N LEU A 445 -4.68 8.34 21.76
CA LEU A 445 -6.03 8.76 21.37
C LEU A 445 -6.58 7.94 20.19
N LEU A 446 -5.74 7.59 19.20
CA LEU A 446 -6.10 6.66 18.12
C LEU A 446 -6.52 5.29 18.67
N GLY A 447 -5.86 4.80 19.71
CA GLY A 447 -6.26 3.56 20.40
C GLY A 447 -7.63 3.67 21.08
N GLU A 448 -7.96 4.82 21.66
CA GLU A 448 -9.28 5.08 22.26
C GLU A 448 -10.38 5.15 21.20
N ALA A 449 -10.11 5.81 20.07
CA ALA A 449 -11.06 5.88 18.95
C ALA A 449 -11.38 4.50 18.38
N GLN A 450 -10.38 3.64 18.24
CA GLN A 450 -10.55 2.25 17.81
C GLN A 450 -11.47 1.47 18.74
N LYS A 451 -11.27 1.59 20.06
CA LYS A 451 -12.14 0.94 21.05
C LYS A 451 -13.56 1.46 20.99
N MET A 452 -13.76 2.76 20.78
CA MET A 452 -15.07 3.38 20.69
C MET A 452 -15.87 2.84 19.50
N ILE A 453 -15.33 2.88 18.28
CA ILE A 453 -16.04 2.39 17.09
C ILE A 453 -16.26 0.86 17.12
N ALA A 454 -15.37 0.11 17.75
CA ALA A 454 -15.56 -1.31 17.99
C ALA A 454 -16.70 -1.59 18.98
N THR A 455 -16.76 -0.82 20.08
CA THR A 455 -17.83 -0.93 21.09
C THR A 455 -19.20 -0.55 20.51
N ASP A 456 -19.26 0.49 19.68
CA ASP A 456 -20.48 0.94 19.01
C ASP A 456 -20.86 0.06 17.81
N ALA A 457 -20.00 -0.91 17.46
CA ALA A 457 -20.18 -1.84 16.36
C ALA A 457 -20.65 -1.13 15.09
N VAL A 458 -20.01 -0.01 14.73
CA VAL A 458 -20.39 0.80 13.58
C VAL A 458 -20.35 0.00 12.28
N ALA A 459 -19.44 -0.96 12.22
CA ALA A 459 -19.31 -1.97 11.19
C ALA A 459 -18.89 -3.30 11.83
N ALA A 460 -19.07 -4.42 11.17
CA ALA A 460 -18.31 -5.61 11.50
C ALA A 460 -16.95 -5.54 10.78
N PHE A 461 -15.92 -5.24 11.53
CA PHE A 461 -14.55 -5.18 11.03
C PHE A 461 -14.03 -6.59 10.80
N LEU A 462 -13.55 -6.88 9.60
CA LEU A 462 -13.24 -8.24 9.18
C LEU A 462 -11.74 -8.52 9.23
N TYR A 463 -10.98 -7.94 8.30
CA TYR A 463 -9.53 -8.21 8.23
C TYR A 463 -8.75 -7.11 7.50
N GLN A 464 -7.46 -7.06 7.81
CA GLN A 464 -6.43 -6.39 7.03
C GLN A 464 -6.01 -7.32 5.88
N PRO A 465 -6.20 -6.95 4.60
CA PRO A 465 -5.64 -7.71 3.49
C PRO A 465 -4.13 -7.81 3.57
N GLN A 466 -3.60 -8.99 3.22
CA GLN A 466 -2.17 -9.24 3.14
C GLN A 466 -1.77 -9.53 1.69
N PHE A 467 -0.59 -9.04 1.30
CA PHE A 467 0.01 -9.35 0.00
C PHE A 467 1.15 -10.36 0.15
N ILE A 468 1.29 -11.17 -0.86
CA ILE A 468 2.27 -12.25 -0.90
C ILE A 468 3.37 -11.86 -1.88
N THR A 469 4.60 -11.81 -1.40
CA THR A 469 5.79 -11.68 -2.23
C THR A 469 6.51 -13.00 -2.27
N VAL A 470 6.79 -13.49 -3.48
CA VAL A 470 7.64 -14.66 -3.71
C VAL A 470 8.91 -14.18 -4.39
N ALA A 471 10.07 -14.58 -3.90
CA ALA A 471 11.35 -14.21 -4.50
C ALA A 471 12.40 -15.29 -4.30
N ASN A 472 13.42 -15.29 -5.16
CA ASN A 472 14.62 -16.08 -4.92
C ASN A 472 15.21 -15.69 -3.55
N LYS A 473 15.66 -16.69 -2.76
CA LYS A 473 16.23 -16.49 -1.40
C LYS A 473 17.44 -15.56 -1.37
N LYS A 474 18.15 -15.42 -2.49
CA LYS A 474 19.31 -14.54 -2.60
C LYS A 474 18.92 -13.06 -2.75
N VAL A 475 17.69 -12.76 -3.16
CA VAL A 475 17.18 -11.39 -3.27
C VAL A 475 17.02 -10.80 -1.87
N LYS A 476 17.60 -9.63 -1.65
CA LYS A 476 17.55 -8.85 -0.41
C LYS A 476 16.84 -7.53 -0.64
N GLY A 477 16.42 -6.86 0.44
CA GLY A 477 15.79 -5.54 0.39
C GLY A 477 14.32 -5.55 -0.02
N LEU A 478 13.66 -6.71 -0.05
CA LEU A 478 12.22 -6.81 -0.23
C LEU A 478 11.49 -6.31 1.02
N TRP A 479 10.43 -5.56 0.82
CA TRP A 479 9.61 -5.07 1.92
C TRP A 479 8.83 -6.19 2.59
N THR A 480 8.83 -6.20 3.93
CA THR A 480 8.10 -7.16 4.78
C THR A 480 6.75 -6.63 5.26
N ALA A 481 6.46 -5.37 5.02
CA ALA A 481 5.14 -4.74 5.14
C ALA A 481 4.93 -3.80 3.95
N MET A 482 3.68 -3.53 3.59
CA MET A 482 3.33 -2.69 2.44
C MET A 482 2.47 -1.50 2.87
N PRO A 483 3.07 -0.47 3.49
CA PRO A 483 2.34 0.74 3.86
C PRO A 483 1.85 1.51 2.63
N ILE A 484 2.53 1.38 1.50
CA ILE A 484 2.21 1.94 0.19
C ILE A 484 2.60 0.97 -0.92
N PHE A 485 2.16 1.22 -2.14
CA PHE A 485 2.57 0.47 -3.33
C PHE A 485 3.89 1.02 -3.87
N ALA A 486 4.99 0.32 -3.61
CA ALA A 486 6.30 0.64 -4.17
C ALA A 486 7.17 -0.64 -4.25
N ASN A 487 8.02 -0.71 -5.27
CA ASN A 487 9.13 -1.65 -5.33
C ASN A 487 10.41 -0.81 -5.27
N ASP A 488 10.95 -0.67 -4.07
CA ASP A 488 12.08 0.21 -3.81
C ASP A 488 13.40 -0.42 -4.24
N LEU A 489 13.83 -0.14 -5.45
CA LEU A 489 15.07 -0.67 -6.04
C LEU A 489 16.33 -0.12 -5.37
N THR A 490 16.23 0.95 -4.56
CA THR A 490 17.38 1.56 -3.90
C THR A 490 17.98 0.68 -2.81
N VAL A 491 17.18 -0.24 -2.26
CA VAL A 491 17.57 -1.16 -1.18
C VAL A 491 17.68 -2.62 -1.66
N MET A 492 17.22 -2.92 -2.87
CA MET A 492 17.25 -4.28 -3.40
C MET A 492 18.65 -4.69 -3.89
N SER A 493 18.97 -5.96 -3.71
CA SER A 493 20.24 -6.57 -4.17
C SER A 493 20.13 -8.09 -4.25
N TRP A 494 21.20 -8.69 -4.82
CA TRP A 494 21.44 -10.13 -4.80
C TRP A 494 22.32 -10.53 -3.63
#